data_72068bfcf44bb5c2a1b7124876a0a463
#
_entry.id   72068bfcf44bb5c2a1b7124876a0a463
#
_cell.length_a   1.000
_cell.length_b   1.000
_cell.length_c   1.000
_cell.angle_alpha   90.00
_cell.angle_beta   90.00
_cell.angle_gamma   90.00
#
_symmetry.space_group_name_H-M   'P 1'
#
loop_
_entity.id
_entity.type
_entity.pdbx_description
1 polymer ?
#
loop_
_entity_poly.entity_id
_entity_poly.type
_entity_poly.pdbx_seq_one_letter_code
_entity_poly.pdbx_strand_id
1 'polypeptide(L)'
;MMGLGPYRPVRELESAIERRELDIAIGIAKDIARERKPIGLELALRLVALVAADGPDYDLWACRWLARWLGETRDASIGLAAEVAATLADLPAEPQSVEAIRQIVR
;
A
#
# COMPACT_ATOMS: atom_id res chain seq x y z
N MET A 1 -13.69 -10.06 26.34
CA MET A 1 -13.31 -9.74 25.82
C MET A 1 -12.73 -9.56 25.28
N MET A 2 -12.69 -9.70 24.92
CA MET A 2 -12.26 -9.55 24.36
C MET A 2 -11.83 -9.01 23.47
N GLY A 3 -11.82 -9.30 22.58
CA GLY A 3 -11.56 -8.62 21.30
C GLY A 3 -10.79 -7.36 21.34
N LEU A 4 -9.88 -7.31 22.16
CA LEU A 4 -9.10 -6.10 22.35
C LEU A 4 -7.82 -6.10 21.52
N GLY A 5 -7.65 -7.10 20.64
CA GLY A 5 -6.52 -7.12 19.72
C GLY A 5 -6.70 -6.17 18.55
N PRO A 6 -5.71 -6.10 17.64
CA PRO A 6 -5.84 -5.33 16.39
C PRO A 6 -7.07 -5.77 15.61
N TYR A 7 -7.60 -4.85 14.80
CA TYR A 7 -8.75 -5.13 13.95
C TYR A 7 -8.44 -6.37 13.09
N ARG A 8 -9.23 -7.40 13.24
CA ARG A 8 -8.97 -8.71 12.66
C ARG A 8 -8.78 -8.71 11.14
N PRO A 9 -9.61 -8.00 10.33
CA PRO A 9 -9.38 -7.96 8.89
C PRO A 9 -8.03 -7.38 8.49
N VAL A 10 -7.47 -6.45 9.26
CA VAL A 10 -6.13 -5.92 8.99
C VAL A 10 -5.08 -7.01 9.18
N ARG A 11 -5.20 -7.82 10.22
CA ARG A 11 -4.28 -8.94 10.44
C ARG A 11 -4.39 -10.00 9.35
N GLU A 12 -5.62 -10.26 8.89
CA GLU A 12 -5.85 -11.18 7.79
C GLU A 12 -5.24 -10.65 6.49
N LEU A 13 -5.33 -9.33 6.27
CA LEU A 13 -4.70 -8.68 5.12
C LEU A 13 -3.18 -8.84 5.18
N GLU A 14 -2.57 -8.57 6.33
CA GLU A 14 -1.13 -8.76 6.49
C GLU A 14 -0.71 -10.18 6.16
N SER A 15 -1.44 -11.17 6.66
CA SER A 15 -1.15 -12.58 6.40
C SER A 15 -1.27 -12.92 4.92
N ALA A 16 -2.32 -12.42 4.26
CA ALA A 16 -2.51 -12.66 2.83
C ALA A 16 -1.36 -12.06 2.01
N ILE A 17 -0.91 -10.86 2.37
CA ILE A 17 0.23 -10.22 1.70
C ILE A 17 1.50 -11.04 1.90
N GLU A 18 1.76 -11.50 3.12
CA GLU A 18 2.94 -12.30 3.42
C GLU A 18 2.95 -13.61 2.66
N ARG A 19 1.78 -14.22 2.46
CA ARG A 19 1.64 -15.45 1.69
C ARG A 19 1.55 -15.21 0.18
N ARG A 20 1.58 -13.95 -0.25
CA ARG A 20 1.47 -13.55 -1.65
C ARG A 20 0.16 -14.02 -2.29
N GLU A 21 -0.91 -14.03 -1.51
CA GLU A 21 -2.24 -14.39 -1.97
C GLU A 21 -2.98 -13.14 -2.42
N LEU A 22 -2.63 -12.67 -3.62
CA LEU A 22 -3.09 -11.37 -4.12
C LEU A 22 -4.61 -11.22 -4.15
N ASP A 23 -5.33 -12.21 -4.69
CA ASP A 23 -6.78 -12.11 -4.82
C ASP A 23 -7.45 -12.00 -3.45
N ILE A 24 -6.95 -12.77 -2.49
CA ILE A 24 -7.45 -12.74 -1.12
C ILE A 24 -7.14 -11.37 -0.48
N ALA A 25 -5.91 -10.90 -0.66
CA ALA A 25 -5.50 -9.60 -0.12
C ALA A 25 -6.38 -8.46 -0.67
N ILE A 26 -6.60 -8.44 -1.97
CA ILE A 26 -7.46 -7.43 -2.61
C ILE A 26 -8.89 -7.50 -2.06
N GLY A 27 -9.44 -8.70 -1.94
CA GLY A 27 -10.78 -8.90 -1.39
C GLY A 27 -10.91 -8.35 0.03
N ILE A 28 -9.94 -8.67 0.89
CA ILE A 28 -9.94 -8.17 2.26
C ILE A 28 -9.80 -6.65 2.30
N ALA A 29 -8.91 -6.09 1.48
CA ALA A 29 -8.71 -4.65 1.43
C ALA A 29 -9.99 -3.92 1.00
N LYS A 30 -10.73 -4.47 0.03
CA LYS A 30 -12.01 -3.90 -0.41
C LYS A 30 -13.05 -3.96 0.70
N ASP A 31 -13.09 -5.06 1.46
CA ASP A 31 -14.03 -5.18 2.58
C ASP A 31 -13.71 -4.17 3.69
N ILE A 32 -12.44 -3.97 3.99
CA ILE A 32 -12.02 -2.97 4.97
C ILE A 32 -12.43 -1.58 4.51
N ALA A 33 -12.27 -1.28 3.21
CA ALA A 33 -12.67 0.01 2.65
C ALA A 33 -14.18 0.23 2.75
N ARG A 34 -14.99 -0.80 2.54
CA ARG A 34 -16.45 -0.70 2.69
C ARG A 34 -16.85 -0.34 4.11
N GLU A 35 -16.13 -0.84 5.09
CA GLU A 35 -16.38 -0.53 6.50
C GLU A 35 -15.79 0.82 6.90
N ARG A 36 -15.17 1.53 5.97
CA ARG A 36 -14.53 2.81 6.19
C ARG A 36 -13.46 2.77 7.30
N LYS A 37 -12.80 1.65 7.44
CA LYS A 37 -11.68 1.51 8.37
C LYS A 37 -10.39 1.91 7.68
N PRO A 38 -9.49 2.57 8.39
CA PRO A 38 -8.21 2.96 7.78
C PRO A 38 -7.26 1.78 7.69
N ILE A 39 -6.55 1.71 6.57
CA ILE A 39 -5.37 0.85 6.42
C ILE A 39 -4.19 1.79 6.46
N GLY A 40 -3.17 1.51 7.28
CA GLY A 40 -1.98 2.34 7.34
C GLY A 40 -1.27 2.42 6.00
N LEU A 41 -0.59 3.53 5.73
CA LEU A 41 0.13 3.73 4.47
C LEU A 41 1.19 2.65 4.23
N GLU A 42 1.86 2.19 5.28
CA GLU A 42 2.86 1.12 5.15
C GLU A 42 2.23 -0.19 4.67
N LEU A 43 1.12 -0.61 5.28
CA LEU A 43 0.45 -1.83 4.86
C LEU A 43 -0.12 -1.69 3.45
N ALA A 44 -0.67 -0.52 3.13
CA ALA A 44 -1.15 -0.22 1.79
C ALA A 44 -0.01 -0.27 0.76
N LEU A 45 1.17 0.22 1.12
CA LEU A 45 2.35 0.14 0.25
C LEU A 45 2.76 -1.31 0.00
N ARG A 46 2.71 -2.15 1.02
CA ARG A 46 3.02 -3.58 0.86
C ARG A 46 2.04 -4.26 -0.11
N LEU A 47 0.77 -3.87 -0.06
CA LEU A 47 -0.22 -4.37 -1.01
C LEU A 47 0.08 -3.87 -2.42
N VAL A 48 0.45 -2.59 -2.58
CA VAL A 48 0.85 -2.03 -3.87
C VAL A 48 2.05 -2.79 -4.43
N ALA A 49 3.03 -3.11 -3.59
CA ALA A 49 4.19 -3.89 -4.02
C ALA A 49 3.80 -5.30 -4.48
N LEU A 50 2.83 -5.93 -3.83
CA LEU A 50 2.34 -7.24 -4.25
C LEU A 50 1.63 -7.15 -5.61
N VAL A 51 0.83 -6.13 -5.82
CA VAL A 51 0.19 -5.88 -7.13
C VAL A 51 1.25 -5.66 -8.20
N ALA A 52 2.32 -4.93 -7.89
CA ALA A 52 3.44 -4.72 -8.82
C ALA A 52 4.07 -6.03 -9.28
N ALA A 53 4.17 -7.00 -8.38
CA ALA A 53 4.80 -8.29 -8.70
C ALA A 53 3.86 -9.25 -9.41
N ASP A 54 2.60 -9.31 -9.00
CA ASP A 54 1.71 -10.40 -9.37
C ASP A 54 0.37 -9.99 -9.98
N GLY A 55 0.04 -8.70 -9.99
CA GLY A 55 -1.31 -8.28 -10.30
C GLY A 55 -1.43 -7.39 -11.53
N PRO A 56 -2.68 -7.21 -12.01
CA PRO A 56 -2.99 -6.25 -13.05
C PRO A 56 -3.24 -4.85 -12.47
N ASP A 57 -3.29 -3.86 -13.35
CA ASP A 57 -3.67 -2.49 -13.00
C ASP A 57 -2.77 -1.81 -11.96
N TYR A 58 -1.50 -2.14 -12.00
CA TYR A 58 -0.53 -1.58 -11.05
C TYR A 58 -0.59 -0.05 -11.01
N ASP A 59 -0.65 0.61 -12.17
CA ASP A 59 -0.65 2.07 -12.21
C ASP A 59 -1.81 2.67 -11.42
N LEU A 60 -2.98 2.06 -11.49
CA LEU A 60 -4.13 2.50 -10.72
C LEU A 60 -3.89 2.39 -9.21
N TRP A 61 -3.35 1.26 -8.78
CA TRP A 61 -3.05 1.05 -7.35
C TRP A 61 -1.99 2.02 -6.86
N ALA A 62 -0.93 2.19 -7.65
CA ALA A 62 0.17 3.09 -7.30
C ALA A 62 -0.31 4.55 -7.24
N CYS A 63 -1.11 4.98 -8.21
CA CYS A 63 -1.64 6.34 -8.23
C CYS A 63 -2.56 6.61 -7.04
N ARG A 64 -3.38 5.64 -6.66
CA ARG A 64 -4.24 5.77 -5.49
C ARG A 64 -3.43 5.89 -4.21
N TRP A 65 -2.40 5.09 -4.07
CA TRP A 65 -1.51 5.18 -2.91
C TRP A 65 -0.81 6.54 -2.85
N LEU A 66 -0.28 6.98 -3.98
CA LEU A 66 0.40 8.27 -4.07
C LEU A 66 -0.54 9.43 -3.70
N ALA A 67 -1.75 9.42 -4.23
CA ALA A 67 -2.75 10.44 -3.93
C ALA A 67 -3.06 10.48 -2.43
N ARG A 68 -3.21 9.32 -1.83
CA ARG A 68 -3.47 9.20 -0.40
C ARG A 68 -2.29 9.73 0.42
N TRP A 69 -1.08 9.35 0.06
CA TRP A 69 0.12 9.82 0.75
C TRP A 69 0.23 11.34 0.67
N LEU A 70 0.00 11.91 -0.51
CA LEU A 70 0.02 13.36 -0.69
C LEU A 70 -1.04 14.05 0.17
N GLY A 71 -2.23 13.47 0.26
CA GLY A 71 -3.33 14.01 1.06
C GLY A 71 -3.05 13.96 2.56
N GLU A 72 -2.25 12.99 3.01
CA GLU A 72 -1.92 12.82 4.43
C GLU A 72 -0.61 13.50 4.83
N THR A 73 0.15 14.01 3.86
CA THR A 73 1.47 14.60 4.10
C THR A 73 1.39 16.11 3.87
N ARG A 74 1.54 16.89 4.94
CA ARG A 74 1.39 18.35 4.85
C ARG A 74 2.51 19.05 4.14
N ASP A 75 3.72 18.53 4.25
CA ASP A 75 4.93 19.22 3.80
C ASP A 75 5.53 18.62 2.53
N ALA A 76 4.74 17.86 1.78
CA ALA A 76 5.24 17.26 0.55
C ALA A 76 5.46 18.34 -0.51
N SER A 77 6.70 18.48 -0.95
CA SER A 77 7.04 19.35 -2.07
C SER A 77 6.75 18.64 -3.40
N ILE A 78 6.68 19.42 -4.48
CA ILE A 78 6.54 18.85 -5.82
C ILE A 78 7.73 17.95 -6.14
N GLY A 79 8.94 18.36 -5.73
CA GLY A 79 10.14 17.53 -5.93
C GLY A 79 10.06 16.20 -5.21
N LEU A 80 9.58 16.20 -3.96
CA LEU A 80 9.41 14.98 -3.19
C LEU A 80 8.32 14.09 -3.81
N ALA A 81 7.22 14.69 -4.22
CA ALA A 81 6.14 13.95 -4.88
C ALA A 81 6.62 13.31 -6.19
N ALA A 82 7.43 14.02 -6.97
CA ALA A 82 8.01 13.50 -8.21
C ALA A 82 8.96 12.34 -7.93
N GLU A 83 9.75 12.41 -6.86
CA GLU A 83 10.67 11.36 -6.46
C GLU A 83 9.91 10.08 -6.07
N VAL A 84 8.86 10.21 -5.27
CA VAL A 84 8.02 9.07 -4.88
C VAL A 84 7.35 8.47 -6.12
N ALA A 85 6.79 9.31 -6.99
CA ALA A 85 6.14 8.84 -8.21
C ALA A 85 7.11 8.07 -9.11
N ALA A 86 8.32 8.59 -9.30
CA ALA A 86 9.35 7.92 -10.10
C ALA A 86 9.73 6.56 -9.51
N THR A 87 9.86 6.50 -8.18
CA THR A 87 10.21 5.26 -7.49
C THR A 87 9.07 4.24 -7.59
N LEU A 88 7.81 4.68 -7.49
CA LEU A 88 6.66 3.83 -7.74
C LEU A 88 6.65 3.30 -9.18
N ALA A 89 7.01 4.13 -10.15
CA ALA A 89 7.07 3.70 -11.54
C ALA A 89 8.09 2.59 -11.76
N ASP A 90 9.17 2.57 -11.00
CA ASP A 90 10.21 1.54 -11.09
C ASP A 90 9.84 0.23 -10.37
N LEU A 91 8.90 0.28 -9.46
CA LEU A 91 8.62 -0.84 -8.56
C LEU A 91 8.33 -2.17 -9.26
N PRO A 92 7.56 -2.22 -10.37
CA PRO A 92 7.31 -3.50 -11.05
C PRO A 92 8.57 -4.18 -11.56
N ALA A 93 9.54 -3.40 -12.05
CA ALA A 93 10.80 -3.95 -12.56
C ALA A 93 11.85 -4.13 -11.45
N GLU A 94 11.75 -3.34 -10.39
CA GLU A 94 12.72 -3.29 -9.29
C GLU A 94 12.01 -3.40 -7.94
N PRO A 95 11.67 -4.63 -7.49
CA PRO A 95 10.94 -4.81 -6.23
C PRO A 95 11.58 -4.16 -5.01
N GLN A 96 12.91 -4.02 -5.01
CA GLN A 96 13.63 -3.38 -3.92
C GLN A 96 13.32 -1.88 -3.82
N SER A 97 12.70 -1.28 -4.83
CA SER A 97 12.29 0.13 -4.79
C SER A 97 11.31 0.41 -3.67
N VAL A 98 10.61 -0.60 -3.16
CA VAL A 98 9.72 -0.42 -2.01
C VAL A 98 10.47 0.11 -0.79
N GLU A 99 11.71 -0.32 -0.59
CA GLU A 99 12.53 0.19 0.50
C GLU A 99 12.90 1.66 0.29
N ALA A 100 13.20 2.06 -0.95
CA ALA A 100 13.47 3.46 -1.26
C ALA A 100 12.25 4.33 -0.94
N ILE A 101 11.05 3.87 -1.29
CA ILE A 101 9.83 4.59 -0.97
C ILE A 101 9.67 4.74 0.54
N ARG A 102 9.90 3.68 1.30
CA ARG A 102 9.83 3.74 2.77
C ARG A 102 10.77 4.78 3.35
N GLN A 103 11.96 4.89 2.81
CA GLN A 103 12.93 5.88 3.28
C GLN A 103 12.48 7.31 2.99
N ILE A 104 11.87 7.53 1.83
CA ILE A 104 11.40 8.86 1.43
C ILE A 104 10.20 9.30 2.28
N VAL A 105 9.26 8.40 2.55
CA VAL A 105 7.98 8.75 3.20
C VAL A 105 8.03 8.69 4.72
N ARG A 106 9.13 8.36 5.28
CA ARG A 106 9.32 8.28 6.73
C ARG A 106 9.06 9.57 7.45
#